data_67c224c63541ed387172f4196528964f
#
_entry.id   67c224c63541ed387172f4196528964f
#
_cell.length_a   1.000
_cell.length_b   1.000
_cell.length_c   1.000
_cell.angle_alpha   90.00
_cell.angle_beta   90.00
_cell.angle_gamma   90.00
#
_symmetry.space_group_name_H-M   'P 1'
#
loop_
_entity.id
_entity.type
_entity.pdbx_description
1 polymer ?
#
loop_
_entity_poly.entity_id
_entity_poly.type
_entity_poly.pdbx_seq_one_letter_code
_entity_poly.pdbx_strand_id
1 'polypeptide(L)'
;MLLPALASAQTIEEMADIFWNKSSCRNFTAERRAAMGEMQTYVDTFTHTLFNEYLATPAGTDKERGIEGWGLMKYYNMALDKVLKEVPATEVKKGEVVVWQLYNMGYIVKTQTQCFGVDVYHKHAERLAPMIDFLLITHNHADHQWKPLTAEMERQGKAVYSNFLDNGHKVTTGDEFTIGNISVKVNTVDHNKTLTNFVNTYEVNCYDKKGKDYVIFFSGDAHNYEQLTPSGKIDLFVPHLAVGLDMSKA
;
A
#
# COMPACT_ATOMS: atom_id res chain seq x y z
N MET A 1 39.61 30.03 -11.52
CA MET A 1 38.19 29.75 -11.77
C MET A 1 37.98 28.31 -11.36
N LEU A 2 37.53 28.08 -10.11
CA LEU A 2 37.21 26.74 -9.58
C LEU A 2 35.89 26.33 -10.19
N LEU A 3 35.89 25.25 -10.97
CA LEU A 3 34.67 24.57 -11.39
C LEU A 3 33.94 24.11 -10.11
N PRO A 4 32.62 24.37 -9.98
CA PRO A 4 31.88 23.79 -8.88
C PRO A 4 31.98 22.27 -8.98
N ALA A 5 32.37 21.64 -7.87
CA ALA A 5 32.30 20.19 -7.77
C ALA A 5 30.86 19.78 -8.13
N LEU A 6 30.71 18.95 -9.16
CA LEU A 6 29.45 18.29 -9.47
C LEU A 6 29.08 17.54 -8.19
N ALA A 7 28.04 18.01 -7.51
CA ALA A 7 27.45 17.23 -6.44
C ALA A 7 27.13 15.83 -7.03
N SER A 8 27.72 14.80 -6.46
CA SER A 8 27.41 13.43 -6.86
C SER A 8 25.91 13.23 -6.71
N ALA A 9 25.25 12.71 -7.74
CA ALA A 9 23.84 12.33 -7.65
C ALA A 9 23.63 11.45 -6.42
N GLN A 10 22.54 11.68 -5.68
CA GLN A 10 22.22 10.88 -4.50
C GLN A 10 22.02 9.41 -4.88
N THR A 11 22.49 8.51 -4.04
CA THR A 11 22.24 7.09 -4.22
C THR A 11 20.78 6.73 -3.84
N ILE A 12 20.31 5.58 -4.29
CA ILE A 12 18.97 5.08 -3.90
C ILE A 12 18.87 4.93 -2.38
N GLU A 13 19.92 4.49 -1.71
CA GLU A 13 19.97 4.36 -0.26
C GLU A 13 19.88 5.71 0.45
N GLU A 14 20.56 6.72 -0.05
CA GLU A 14 20.49 8.09 0.50
C GLU A 14 19.09 8.69 0.32
N MET A 15 18.46 8.49 -0.84
CA MET A 15 17.07 8.91 -1.08
C MET A 15 16.10 8.16 -0.18
N ALA A 16 16.26 6.85 -0.02
CA ALA A 16 15.46 6.05 0.88
C ALA A 16 15.57 6.55 2.34
N ASP A 17 16.78 6.88 2.79
CA ASP A 17 17.03 7.43 4.12
C ASP A 17 16.34 8.79 4.32
N ILE A 18 16.37 9.66 3.32
CA ILE A 18 15.61 10.93 3.34
C ILE A 18 14.11 10.67 3.47
N PHE A 19 13.55 9.77 2.66
CA PHE A 19 12.11 9.49 2.69
C PHE A 19 11.64 8.83 3.97
N TRP A 20 12.44 7.95 4.55
CA TRP A 20 12.01 7.11 5.68
C TRP A 20 12.44 7.64 7.05
N ASN A 21 13.59 8.30 7.14
CA ASN A 21 14.19 8.63 8.43
C ASN A 21 14.38 10.13 8.67
N LYS A 22 14.73 10.90 7.63
CA LYS A 22 15.10 12.31 7.78
C LYS A 22 13.98 13.30 7.57
N SER A 23 12.93 12.92 6.87
CA SER A 23 11.80 13.81 6.59
C SER A 23 10.45 13.16 6.88
N SER A 24 9.58 13.88 7.57
CA SER A 24 8.20 13.45 7.76
C SER A 24 7.44 13.51 6.42
N CYS A 25 6.62 12.50 6.13
CA CYS A 25 5.69 12.55 5.00
C CYS A 25 4.66 13.70 5.12
N ARG A 26 4.46 14.24 6.33
CA ARG A 26 3.59 15.41 6.58
C ARG A 26 4.22 16.74 6.20
N ASN A 27 5.54 16.78 6.04
CA ASN A 27 6.30 18.02 5.79
C ASN A 27 7.09 17.89 4.48
N PHE A 28 6.75 18.70 3.49
CA PHE A 28 7.47 18.82 2.24
C PHE A 28 8.69 19.72 2.39
N THR A 29 9.78 19.20 2.97
CA THR A 29 11.06 19.91 3.05
C THR A 29 11.72 20.08 1.69
N ALA A 30 12.63 21.05 1.55
CA ALA A 30 13.40 21.23 0.32
C ALA A 30 14.24 19.99 -0.03
N GLU A 31 14.82 19.34 0.99
CA GLU A 31 15.57 18.10 0.83
C GLU A 31 14.70 16.96 0.31
N ARG A 32 13.46 16.80 0.86
CA ARG A 32 12.52 15.78 0.37
C ARG A 32 12.10 16.05 -1.07
N ARG A 33 11.85 17.32 -1.44
CA ARG A 33 11.50 17.70 -2.82
C ARG A 33 12.67 17.41 -3.79
N ALA A 34 13.90 17.70 -3.39
CA ALA A 34 15.08 17.39 -4.20
C ALA A 34 15.21 15.88 -4.44
N ALA A 35 15.12 15.07 -3.38
CA ALA A 35 15.15 13.62 -3.48
C ALA A 35 14.01 13.05 -4.35
N MET A 36 12.80 13.64 -4.31
CA MET A 36 11.70 13.28 -5.21
C MET A 36 12.04 13.59 -6.68
N GLY A 37 12.67 14.73 -6.95
CA GLY A 37 13.12 15.10 -8.30
C GLY A 37 14.18 14.14 -8.86
N GLU A 38 15.11 13.71 -8.03
CA GLU A 38 16.10 12.69 -8.42
C GLU A 38 15.45 11.32 -8.62
N MET A 39 14.52 10.91 -7.75
CA MET A 39 13.74 9.69 -7.93
C MET A 39 12.97 9.71 -9.24
N GLN A 40 12.38 10.87 -9.62
CA GLN A 40 11.69 11.03 -10.90
C GLN A 40 12.62 10.72 -12.08
N THR A 41 13.90 11.09 -12.01
CA THR A 41 14.88 10.76 -13.04
C THR A 41 15.02 9.24 -13.21
N TYR A 42 15.01 8.48 -12.11
CA TYR A 42 15.03 7.01 -12.20
C TYR A 42 13.73 6.47 -12.77
N VAL A 43 12.58 7.03 -12.39
CA VAL A 43 11.28 6.63 -12.94
C VAL A 43 11.22 6.86 -14.45
N ASP A 44 11.71 8.00 -14.93
CA ASP A 44 11.71 8.36 -16.36
C ASP A 44 12.61 7.45 -17.19
N THR A 45 13.67 6.89 -16.58
CA THR A 45 14.56 5.91 -17.24
C THR A 45 14.07 4.48 -17.07
N PHE A 46 13.10 4.24 -16.18
CA PHE A 46 12.57 2.93 -15.86
C PHE A 46 11.41 2.59 -16.81
N THR A 47 11.55 1.53 -17.57
CA THR A 47 10.49 1.10 -18.49
C THR A 47 9.51 0.15 -17.79
N HIS A 48 8.21 0.27 -18.09
CA HIS A 48 7.20 -0.72 -17.69
C HIS A 48 7.59 -2.15 -18.08
N THR A 49 8.31 -2.30 -19.19
CA THR A 49 8.81 -3.58 -19.67
C THR A 49 9.73 -4.24 -18.64
N LEU A 50 10.68 -3.49 -18.06
CA LEU A 50 11.61 -4.03 -17.07
C LEU A 50 10.89 -4.44 -15.77
N PHE A 51 9.92 -3.66 -15.31
CA PHE A 51 9.12 -4.00 -14.14
C PHE A 51 8.30 -5.27 -14.36
N ASN A 52 7.60 -5.37 -15.49
CA ASN A 52 6.83 -6.55 -15.85
C ASN A 52 7.74 -7.78 -16.02
N GLU A 53 8.92 -7.59 -16.61
CA GLU A 53 9.93 -8.65 -16.71
C GLU A 53 10.39 -9.13 -15.34
N TYR A 54 10.64 -8.20 -14.41
CA TYR A 54 10.97 -8.54 -13.03
C TYR A 54 9.88 -9.36 -12.35
N LEU A 55 8.63 -8.94 -12.46
CA LEU A 55 7.49 -9.65 -11.86
C LEU A 55 7.33 -11.07 -12.42
N ALA A 56 7.60 -11.25 -13.72
CA ALA A 56 7.50 -12.54 -14.41
C ALA A 56 8.74 -13.43 -14.21
N THR A 57 9.86 -12.88 -13.76
CA THR A 57 11.10 -13.65 -13.58
C THR A 57 10.99 -14.55 -12.35
N PRO A 58 11.32 -15.85 -12.46
CA PRO A 58 11.28 -16.75 -11.31
C PRO A 58 12.18 -16.29 -10.17
N ALA A 59 11.68 -16.44 -8.95
CA ALA A 59 12.40 -16.08 -7.73
C ALA A 59 13.69 -16.89 -7.56
N GLY A 60 14.74 -16.26 -7.01
CA GLY A 60 16.03 -16.89 -6.70
C GLY A 60 16.95 -17.07 -7.90
N THR A 61 16.60 -16.54 -9.09
CA THR A 61 17.44 -16.65 -10.29
C THR A 61 18.48 -15.54 -10.38
N ASP A 62 19.58 -15.79 -11.14
CA ASP A 62 20.60 -14.75 -11.44
C ASP A 62 19.99 -13.58 -12.21
N LYS A 63 19.02 -13.85 -13.07
CA LYS A 63 18.29 -12.84 -13.82
C LYS A 63 17.51 -11.91 -12.88
N GLU A 64 16.81 -12.44 -11.90
CA GLU A 64 16.12 -11.64 -10.89
C GLU A 64 17.10 -10.74 -10.14
N ARG A 65 18.17 -11.32 -9.60
CA ARG A 65 19.23 -10.56 -8.88
C ARG A 65 19.85 -9.45 -9.73
N GLY A 66 20.01 -9.68 -11.02
CA GLY A 66 20.48 -8.67 -11.96
C GLY A 66 19.54 -7.48 -12.09
N ILE A 67 18.22 -7.72 -12.11
CA ILE A 67 17.21 -6.66 -12.19
C ILE A 67 17.06 -5.93 -10.85
N GLU A 68 17.10 -6.65 -9.73
CA GLU A 68 17.01 -6.07 -8.38
C GLU A 68 18.08 -5.02 -8.07
N GLY A 69 19.23 -5.12 -8.70
CA GLY A 69 20.31 -4.13 -8.57
C GLY A 69 20.03 -2.77 -9.24
N TRP A 70 19.01 -2.66 -10.06
CA TRP A 70 18.68 -1.41 -10.75
C TRP A 70 17.97 -0.42 -9.82
N GLY A 71 18.38 0.83 -9.88
CA GLY A 71 17.98 1.92 -8.99
C GLY A 71 16.56 1.85 -8.42
N LEU A 72 15.52 2.02 -9.25
CA LEU A 72 14.13 2.00 -8.76
C LEU A 72 13.71 0.61 -8.23
N MET A 73 14.16 -0.48 -8.85
CA MET A 73 13.88 -1.84 -8.35
C MET A 73 14.55 -2.09 -7.00
N LYS A 74 15.74 -1.56 -6.81
CA LYS A 74 16.43 -1.61 -5.52
C LYS A 74 15.60 -0.91 -4.44
N TYR A 75 15.10 0.30 -4.72
CA TYR A 75 14.21 1.01 -3.79
C TYR A 75 12.93 0.22 -3.49
N TYR A 76 12.29 -0.34 -4.53
CA TYR A 76 11.09 -1.17 -4.41
C TYR A 76 11.33 -2.36 -3.47
N ASN A 77 12.42 -3.10 -3.63
CA ASN A 77 12.75 -4.24 -2.77
C ASN A 77 13.16 -3.81 -1.36
N MET A 78 13.91 -2.73 -1.22
CA MET A 78 14.27 -2.15 0.09
C MET A 78 13.02 -1.76 0.90
N ALA A 79 11.94 -1.29 0.24
CA ALA A 79 10.68 -0.96 0.92
C ALA A 79 10.05 -2.21 1.55
N LEU A 80 10.00 -3.34 0.85
CA LEU A 80 9.52 -4.60 1.41
C LEU A 80 10.40 -5.09 2.56
N ASP A 81 11.70 -5.07 2.40
CA ASP A 81 12.64 -5.51 3.45
C ASP A 81 12.52 -4.64 4.71
N LYS A 82 12.31 -3.33 4.54
CA LYS A 82 12.00 -2.43 5.65
C LYS A 82 10.73 -2.84 6.39
N VAL A 83 9.65 -3.08 5.66
CA VAL A 83 8.37 -3.49 6.26
C VAL A 83 8.50 -4.83 6.98
N LEU A 84 9.14 -5.83 6.36
CA LEU A 84 9.39 -7.13 6.97
C LEU A 84 10.19 -7.05 8.27
N LYS A 85 11.10 -6.10 8.37
CA LYS A 85 11.90 -5.84 9.57
C LYS A 85 11.11 -5.07 10.63
N GLU A 86 10.39 -4.02 10.21
CA GLU A 86 9.76 -3.08 11.13
C GLU A 86 8.44 -3.59 11.71
N VAL A 87 7.61 -4.26 10.92
CA VAL A 87 6.30 -4.73 11.38
C VAL A 87 6.40 -5.57 12.66
N PRO A 88 7.26 -6.61 12.75
CA PRO A 88 7.38 -7.37 13.99
C PRO A 88 8.04 -6.58 15.13
N ALA A 89 8.95 -5.66 14.83
CA ALA A 89 9.71 -4.89 15.83
C ALA A 89 8.96 -3.67 16.38
N THR A 90 7.90 -3.21 15.71
CA THR A 90 7.17 -2.01 16.11
C THR A 90 6.12 -2.34 17.18
N GLU A 91 6.28 -1.78 18.36
CA GLU A 91 5.23 -1.75 19.38
C GLU A 91 4.27 -0.59 19.14
N VAL A 92 2.97 -0.89 19.08
CA VAL A 92 1.92 0.11 18.89
C VAL A 92 1.15 0.28 20.18
N LYS A 93 1.07 1.50 20.69
CA LYS A 93 0.31 1.80 21.90
C LYS A 93 -1.19 1.83 21.63
N LYS A 94 -1.95 1.69 22.69
CA LYS A 94 -3.43 1.81 22.59
C LYS A 94 -3.81 3.18 22.02
N GLY A 95 -4.65 3.18 20.98
CA GLY A 95 -5.10 4.40 20.31
C GLY A 95 -4.13 4.93 19.24
N GLU A 96 -3.02 4.22 18.98
CA GLU A 96 -2.08 4.53 17.91
C GLU A 96 -2.25 3.53 16.74
N VAL A 97 -1.95 4.00 15.54
CA VAL A 97 -1.91 3.19 14.33
C VAL A 97 -0.61 3.51 13.59
N VAL A 98 0.08 2.47 13.15
CA VAL A 98 1.26 2.61 12.28
C VAL A 98 0.91 2.07 10.91
N VAL A 99 1.23 2.86 9.87
CA VAL A 99 0.92 2.54 8.48
C VAL A 99 2.21 2.56 7.68
N TRP A 100 2.47 1.49 6.95
CA TRP A 100 3.53 1.40 5.95
C TRP A 100 2.90 1.35 4.57
N GLN A 101 3.32 2.27 3.71
CA GLN A 101 3.01 2.19 2.29
C GLN A 101 4.11 1.41 1.59
N LEU A 102 3.71 0.45 0.78
CA LEU A 102 4.56 -0.27 -0.16
C LEU A 102 4.43 0.36 -1.56
N TYR A 103 4.25 -0.48 -2.56
CA TYR A 103 4.07 -0.04 -3.95
C TYR A 103 2.58 0.18 -4.26
N ASN A 104 2.29 1.19 -5.09
CA ASN A 104 0.94 1.56 -5.54
C ASN A 104 0.00 1.80 -4.35
N MET A 105 -1.13 1.13 -4.30
CA MET A 105 -2.13 1.18 -3.23
C MET A 105 -1.89 0.16 -2.11
N GLY A 106 -0.69 -0.45 -2.07
CA GLY A 106 -0.34 -1.44 -1.06
C GLY A 106 0.01 -0.85 0.30
N TYR A 107 -0.73 -1.23 1.32
CA TYR A 107 -0.53 -0.77 2.69
C TYR A 107 -0.48 -1.92 3.67
N ILE A 108 0.37 -1.80 4.69
CA ILE A 108 0.33 -2.60 5.91
C ILE A 108 -0.05 -1.66 7.05
N VAL A 109 -1.03 -2.06 7.82
CA VAL A 109 -1.55 -1.29 8.95
C VAL A 109 -1.42 -2.13 10.22
N LYS A 110 -0.83 -1.56 11.25
CA LYS A 110 -0.66 -2.21 12.56
C LYS A 110 -1.29 -1.37 13.66
N THR A 111 -2.11 -2.03 14.46
CA THR A 111 -2.68 -1.53 15.72
C THR A 111 -1.98 -2.21 16.90
N GLN A 112 -2.41 -1.93 18.10
CA GLN A 112 -1.88 -2.60 19.30
C GLN A 112 -2.06 -4.14 19.24
N THR A 113 -3.15 -4.62 18.65
CA THR A 113 -3.57 -6.03 18.74
C THR A 113 -3.61 -6.75 17.41
N GLN A 114 -3.58 -6.04 16.30
CA GLN A 114 -3.76 -6.61 14.96
C GLN A 114 -2.92 -5.92 13.92
N CYS A 115 -2.60 -6.67 12.87
CA CYS A 115 -1.92 -6.19 11.69
C CYS A 115 -2.66 -6.68 10.43
N PHE A 116 -2.88 -5.83 9.45
CA PHE A 116 -3.56 -6.21 8.21
C PHE A 116 -2.95 -5.56 6.98
N GLY A 117 -3.20 -6.16 5.82
CA GLY A 117 -2.80 -5.62 4.53
C GLY A 117 -3.99 -5.09 3.74
N VAL A 118 -3.74 -4.09 2.89
CA VAL A 118 -4.69 -3.60 1.89
C VAL A 118 -3.97 -3.50 0.56
N ASP A 119 -4.54 -4.06 -0.50
CA ASP A 119 -4.05 -4.00 -1.89
C ASP A 119 -2.55 -4.26 -2.04
N VAL A 120 -2.01 -5.20 -1.28
CA VAL A 120 -0.57 -5.48 -1.26
C VAL A 120 -0.16 -6.17 -2.55
N TYR A 121 0.40 -5.38 -3.47
CA TYR A 121 0.98 -5.83 -4.71
C TYR A 121 2.48 -5.61 -4.71
N HIS A 122 3.23 -6.62 -4.30
CA HIS A 122 4.68 -6.58 -4.25
C HIS A 122 5.24 -7.98 -4.46
N LYS A 123 6.23 -8.11 -5.35
CA LYS A 123 6.94 -9.38 -5.51
C LYS A 123 7.54 -9.80 -4.16
N HIS A 124 7.41 -11.06 -3.82
CA HIS A 124 7.81 -11.63 -2.51
C HIS A 124 6.96 -11.17 -1.30
N ALA A 125 5.81 -10.52 -1.52
CA ALA A 125 4.93 -10.10 -0.43
C ALA A 125 4.33 -11.27 0.37
N GLU A 126 4.35 -12.51 -0.15
CA GLU A 126 3.98 -13.72 0.62
C GLU A 126 4.79 -13.87 1.91
N ARG A 127 5.98 -13.26 2.00
CA ARG A 127 6.79 -13.18 3.23
C ARG A 127 6.10 -12.39 4.35
N LEU A 128 5.10 -11.55 4.03
CA LEU A 128 4.30 -10.80 5.01
C LEU A 128 3.18 -11.66 5.63
N ALA A 129 2.78 -12.75 4.98
CA ALA A 129 1.64 -13.55 5.42
C ALA A 129 1.71 -14.00 6.90
N PRO A 130 2.87 -14.38 7.48
CA PRO A 130 2.96 -14.70 8.90
C PRO A 130 2.67 -13.52 9.84
N MET A 131 2.86 -12.28 9.37
CA MET A 131 2.84 -11.05 10.17
C MET A 131 1.50 -10.33 10.13
N ILE A 132 0.64 -10.63 9.14
CA ILE A 132 -0.67 -9.99 8.96
C ILE A 132 -1.78 -10.99 9.30
N ASP A 133 -2.85 -10.48 9.91
CA ASP A 133 -3.97 -11.28 10.39
C ASP A 133 -5.03 -11.49 9.30
N PHE A 134 -5.22 -10.50 8.45
CA PHE A 134 -6.14 -10.54 7.29
C PHE A 134 -5.71 -9.61 6.18
N LEU A 135 -6.28 -9.79 4.99
CA LEU A 135 -6.02 -8.97 3.80
C LEU A 135 -7.33 -8.43 3.23
N LEU A 136 -7.34 -7.16 2.86
CA LEU A 136 -8.39 -6.51 2.10
C LEU A 136 -7.90 -6.27 0.67
N ILE A 137 -8.69 -6.64 -0.34
CA ILE A 137 -8.40 -6.37 -1.75
C ILE A 137 -9.57 -5.60 -2.32
N THR A 138 -9.30 -4.42 -2.86
CA THR A 138 -10.35 -3.53 -3.32
C THR A 138 -11.02 -4.01 -4.60
N HIS A 139 -10.27 -4.54 -5.56
CA HIS A 139 -10.83 -5.02 -6.83
C HIS A 139 -9.88 -5.94 -7.60
N ASN A 140 -10.41 -6.53 -8.68
CA ASN A 140 -9.71 -7.52 -9.51
C ASN A 140 -8.85 -6.86 -10.61
N HIS A 141 -7.89 -6.01 -10.21
CA HIS A 141 -6.80 -5.59 -11.09
C HIS A 141 -5.47 -6.15 -10.59
N ALA A 142 -4.54 -6.39 -11.52
CA ALA A 142 -3.30 -7.11 -11.20
C ALA A 142 -2.45 -6.39 -10.16
N ASP A 143 -2.46 -5.07 -10.18
CA ASP A 143 -1.65 -4.19 -9.32
C ASP A 143 -2.24 -3.96 -7.92
N HIS A 144 -3.37 -4.61 -7.60
CA HIS A 144 -3.99 -4.63 -6.27
C HIS A 144 -3.89 -6.00 -5.58
N GLN A 145 -3.49 -7.03 -6.33
CA GLN A 145 -3.40 -8.39 -5.79
C GLN A 145 -2.08 -9.07 -6.15
N TRP A 146 -1.25 -9.37 -5.18
CA TRP A 146 -0.17 -10.34 -5.33
C TRP A 146 -0.68 -11.74 -5.02
N LYS A 147 -0.98 -12.53 -6.07
CA LYS A 147 -1.57 -13.86 -5.93
C LYS A 147 -0.82 -14.81 -4.98
N PRO A 148 0.54 -14.85 -4.97
CA PRO A 148 1.25 -15.67 -3.99
C PRO A 148 0.98 -15.28 -2.53
N LEU A 149 0.81 -13.98 -2.22
CA LEU A 149 0.41 -13.55 -0.88
C LEU A 149 -1.01 -14.03 -0.55
N THR A 150 -1.97 -13.85 -1.47
CA THR A 150 -3.34 -14.33 -1.27
C THR A 150 -3.36 -15.83 -0.98
N ALA A 151 -2.68 -16.63 -1.78
CA ALA A 151 -2.59 -18.08 -1.60
C ALA A 151 -1.94 -18.48 -0.27
N GLU A 152 -0.90 -17.76 0.15
CA GLU A 152 -0.23 -18.04 1.42
C GLU A 152 -1.09 -17.67 2.64
N MET A 153 -1.87 -16.56 2.55
CA MET A 153 -2.85 -16.18 3.57
C MET A 153 -3.91 -17.26 3.73
N GLU A 154 -4.49 -17.73 2.63
CA GLU A 154 -5.50 -18.81 2.63
C GLU A 154 -4.92 -20.11 3.15
N ARG A 155 -3.70 -20.48 2.78
CA ARG A 155 -3.00 -21.67 3.30
C ARG A 155 -2.80 -21.61 4.83
N GLN A 156 -2.62 -20.42 5.39
CA GLN A 156 -2.54 -20.17 6.83
C GLN A 156 -3.91 -20.07 7.51
N GLY A 157 -5.02 -20.21 6.77
CA GLY A 157 -6.37 -20.06 7.30
C GLY A 157 -6.75 -18.63 7.65
N LYS A 158 -6.07 -17.64 7.06
CA LYS A 158 -6.32 -16.22 7.29
C LYS A 158 -7.27 -15.67 6.25
N ALA A 159 -8.16 -14.77 6.67
CA ALA A 159 -9.19 -14.21 5.80
C ALA A 159 -8.61 -13.26 4.75
N VAL A 160 -9.07 -13.38 3.51
CA VAL A 160 -8.82 -12.45 2.41
C VAL A 160 -10.17 -11.95 1.88
N TYR A 161 -10.50 -10.71 2.16
CA TYR A 161 -11.76 -10.09 1.77
C TYR A 161 -11.63 -9.38 0.43
N SER A 162 -12.58 -9.62 -0.47
CA SER A 162 -12.67 -8.96 -1.77
C SER A 162 -14.08 -9.06 -2.33
N ASN A 163 -14.38 -8.40 -3.45
CA ASN A 163 -15.65 -8.56 -4.17
C ASN A 163 -15.61 -9.64 -5.27
N PHE A 164 -14.48 -10.31 -5.48
CA PHE A 164 -14.31 -11.22 -6.63
C PHE A 164 -13.78 -12.62 -6.27
N LEU A 165 -13.13 -12.81 -5.13
CA LEU A 165 -12.64 -14.12 -4.72
C LEU A 165 -13.76 -14.98 -4.13
N ASP A 166 -13.87 -16.24 -4.58
CA ASP A 166 -14.83 -17.21 -4.05
C ASP A 166 -14.20 -18.07 -2.93
N ASN A 167 -13.78 -17.42 -1.86
CA ASN A 167 -13.06 -18.04 -0.73
C ASN A 167 -13.83 -17.99 0.59
N GLY A 168 -15.13 -17.69 0.55
CA GLY A 168 -15.98 -17.54 1.73
C GLY A 168 -15.93 -16.17 2.42
N HIS A 169 -15.12 -15.24 1.90
CA HIS A 169 -14.95 -13.89 2.44
C HIS A 169 -15.27 -12.82 1.39
N LYS A 170 -16.19 -13.13 0.48
CA LYS A 170 -16.66 -12.16 -0.52
C LYS A 170 -17.53 -11.11 0.14
N VAL A 171 -17.22 -9.83 -0.14
CA VAL A 171 -17.89 -8.67 0.46
C VAL A 171 -18.22 -7.60 -0.58
N THR A 172 -19.32 -6.87 -0.35
CA THR A 172 -19.85 -5.85 -1.26
C THR A 172 -20.56 -4.74 -0.47
N THR A 173 -21.20 -3.82 -1.16
CA THR A 173 -21.97 -2.72 -0.55
C THR A 173 -22.90 -3.18 0.54
N GLY A 174 -22.81 -2.54 1.71
CA GLY A 174 -23.62 -2.79 2.88
C GLY A 174 -23.09 -3.87 3.81
N ASP A 175 -22.04 -4.58 3.41
CA ASP A 175 -21.41 -5.54 4.32
C ASP A 175 -20.60 -4.81 5.39
N GLU A 176 -20.79 -5.26 6.62
CA GLU A 176 -20.02 -4.83 7.78
C GLU A 176 -19.53 -6.06 8.54
N PHE A 177 -18.26 -6.08 8.90
CA PHE A 177 -17.68 -7.18 9.66
C PHE A 177 -16.64 -6.70 10.67
N THR A 178 -16.36 -7.54 11.65
CA THR A 178 -15.38 -7.21 12.71
C THR A 178 -14.37 -8.33 12.81
N ILE A 179 -13.08 -7.96 12.90
CA ILE A 179 -11.97 -8.86 13.15
C ILE A 179 -11.23 -8.35 14.38
N GLY A 180 -11.34 -9.06 15.49
CA GLY A 180 -10.83 -8.60 16.79
C GLY A 180 -11.40 -7.23 17.16
N ASN A 181 -10.56 -6.19 17.22
CA ASN A 181 -10.95 -4.82 17.54
C ASN A 181 -11.13 -3.92 16.31
N ILE A 182 -11.04 -4.47 15.12
CA ILE A 182 -11.17 -3.72 13.86
C ILE A 182 -12.55 -3.98 13.28
N SER A 183 -13.30 -2.92 13.00
CA SER A 183 -14.54 -3.01 12.22
C SER A 183 -14.33 -2.44 10.83
N VAL A 184 -14.90 -3.10 9.82
CA VAL A 184 -14.79 -2.73 8.42
C VAL A 184 -16.18 -2.57 7.83
N LYS A 185 -16.43 -1.44 7.18
CA LYS A 185 -17.61 -1.21 6.36
C LYS A 185 -17.21 -1.18 4.91
N VAL A 186 -18.03 -1.78 4.07
CA VAL A 186 -17.77 -1.95 2.65
C VAL A 186 -18.80 -1.19 1.82
N ASN A 187 -18.32 -0.44 0.84
CA ASN A 187 -19.14 0.09 -0.23
C ASN A 187 -18.48 -0.22 -1.57
N THR A 188 -19.24 -0.67 -2.57
CA THR A 188 -18.72 -0.96 -3.91
C THR A 188 -19.09 0.18 -4.84
N VAL A 189 -18.10 0.73 -5.52
CA VAL A 189 -18.21 1.93 -6.36
C VAL A 189 -17.68 1.66 -7.78
N ASP A 190 -17.84 2.63 -8.65
CA ASP A 190 -17.34 2.54 -10.02
C ASP A 190 -15.83 2.78 -10.08
N HIS A 191 -15.13 1.93 -10.82
CA HIS A 191 -13.75 2.19 -11.22
C HIS A 191 -13.71 3.26 -12.33
N ASN A 192 -14.61 3.13 -13.30
CA ASN A 192 -14.78 4.07 -14.41
C ASN A 192 -16.17 3.88 -15.04
N LYS A 193 -16.45 4.59 -16.14
CA LYS A 193 -17.76 4.55 -16.80
C LYS A 193 -18.17 3.16 -17.34
N THR A 194 -17.20 2.25 -17.52
CA THR A 194 -17.44 0.89 -18.05
C THR A 194 -17.34 -0.19 -16.98
N LEU A 195 -16.53 0.02 -15.96
CA LEU A 195 -16.38 -0.88 -14.80
C LEU A 195 -17.15 -0.32 -13.62
N THR A 196 -18.46 -0.48 -13.68
CA THR A 196 -19.38 -0.03 -12.63
C THR A 196 -19.50 -1.07 -11.52
N ASN A 197 -19.67 -0.63 -10.27
CA ASN A 197 -19.73 -1.50 -9.07
C ASN A 197 -18.54 -2.49 -9.02
N PHE A 198 -17.35 -1.99 -9.30
CA PHE A 198 -16.16 -2.83 -9.50
C PHE A 198 -15.15 -2.72 -8.37
N VAL A 199 -15.08 -1.60 -7.67
CA VAL A 199 -14.11 -1.31 -6.62
C VAL A 199 -14.79 -1.30 -5.26
N ASN A 200 -14.32 -2.11 -4.33
CA ASN A 200 -14.67 -1.95 -2.92
C ASN A 200 -13.90 -0.79 -2.31
N THR A 201 -14.58 0.10 -1.66
CA THR A 201 -13.99 1.00 -0.69
C THR A 201 -14.11 0.38 0.71
N TYR A 202 -13.10 0.60 1.55
CA TYR A 202 -13.09 0.10 2.91
C TYR A 202 -12.98 1.25 3.90
N GLU A 203 -13.99 1.42 4.75
CA GLU A 203 -13.91 2.25 5.94
C GLU A 203 -13.49 1.36 7.11
N VAL A 204 -12.27 1.51 7.58
CA VAL A 204 -11.65 0.67 8.59
C VAL A 204 -11.54 1.44 9.89
N ASN A 205 -12.33 1.10 10.90
CA ASN A 205 -12.18 1.61 12.25
C ASN A 205 -11.23 0.68 13.03
N CYS A 206 -10.06 1.21 13.37
CA CYS A 206 -8.98 0.46 14.01
C CYS A 206 -9.16 0.24 15.52
N TYR A 207 -10.08 0.94 16.16
CA TYR A 207 -10.36 0.81 17.58
C TYR A 207 -11.85 0.89 17.86
N ASP A 208 -12.53 -0.26 17.97
CA ASP A 208 -13.93 -0.31 18.34
C ASP A 208 -14.11 -0.25 19.87
N LYS A 209 -15.12 0.53 20.27
CA LYS A 209 -15.92 0.44 21.51
C LYS A 209 -15.47 1.07 22.81
N LYS A 210 -14.28 1.55 23.04
CA LYS A 210 -13.96 2.34 24.29
C LYS A 210 -12.63 3.11 24.21
N GLY A 211 -12.11 3.38 23.04
CA GLY A 211 -10.90 4.14 22.82
C GLY A 211 -11.16 5.32 21.88
N LYS A 212 -10.14 6.07 21.59
CA LYS A 212 -10.18 7.06 20.52
C LYS A 212 -10.21 6.27 19.21
N ASP A 213 -11.33 6.31 18.50
CA ASP A 213 -11.46 5.71 17.17
C ASP A 213 -10.41 6.29 16.25
N TYR A 214 -9.83 5.44 15.41
CA TYR A 214 -8.96 5.85 14.33
C TYR A 214 -9.49 5.25 13.03
N VAL A 215 -10.05 6.09 12.18
CA VAL A 215 -10.72 5.66 10.97
C VAL A 215 -9.84 5.91 9.76
N ILE A 216 -9.57 4.83 9.02
CA ILE A 216 -8.88 4.88 7.72
C ILE A 216 -9.89 4.57 6.63
N PHE A 217 -9.93 5.42 5.60
CA PHE A 217 -10.76 5.20 4.43
C PHE A 217 -9.88 4.91 3.21
N PHE A 218 -9.99 3.70 2.67
CA PHE A 218 -9.32 3.27 1.45
C PHE A 218 -10.30 3.36 0.29
N SER A 219 -10.01 4.24 -0.68
CA SER A 219 -10.88 4.42 -1.84
C SER A 219 -10.68 3.38 -2.93
N GLY A 220 -9.60 2.58 -2.89
CA GLY A 220 -9.17 1.84 -4.07
C GLY A 220 -9.11 2.77 -5.29
N ASP A 221 -9.36 2.23 -6.47
CA ASP A 221 -9.35 2.98 -7.73
C ASP A 221 -10.70 3.64 -8.06
N ALA A 222 -11.39 4.15 -7.04
CA ALA A 222 -12.64 4.88 -7.25
C ALA A 222 -12.43 6.17 -8.07
N HIS A 223 -13.19 6.34 -9.15
CA HIS A 223 -13.12 7.51 -10.03
C HIS A 223 -14.07 8.64 -9.63
N ASN A 224 -15.14 8.31 -8.91
CA ASN A 224 -16.17 9.27 -8.57
C ASN A 224 -16.17 9.57 -7.07
N TYR A 225 -15.73 10.78 -6.73
CA TYR A 225 -15.71 11.24 -5.35
C TYR A 225 -17.11 11.22 -4.69
N GLU A 226 -18.17 11.47 -5.46
CA GLU A 226 -19.56 11.47 -4.95
C GLU A 226 -20.04 10.09 -4.50
N GLN A 227 -19.39 9.02 -4.95
CA GLN A 227 -19.67 7.66 -4.51
C GLN A 227 -18.91 7.26 -3.23
N LEU A 228 -17.97 8.10 -2.79
CA LEU A 228 -17.25 7.88 -1.54
C LEU A 228 -18.13 8.36 -0.38
N THR A 229 -18.69 7.43 0.38
CA THR A 229 -19.67 7.72 1.43
C THR A 229 -19.18 7.26 2.80
N PRO A 230 -18.18 7.95 3.38
CA PRO A 230 -17.73 7.62 4.74
C PRO A 230 -18.85 7.85 5.76
N SER A 231 -18.90 7.02 6.81
CA SER A 231 -19.92 7.11 7.85
C SER A 231 -19.75 8.29 8.81
N GLY A 232 -18.58 8.95 8.79
CA GLY A 232 -18.27 10.02 9.71
C GLY A 232 -16.88 10.60 9.50
N LYS A 233 -16.24 11.01 10.60
CA LYS A 233 -14.89 11.56 10.55
C LYS A 233 -13.87 10.50 10.10
N ILE A 234 -13.01 10.87 9.15
CA ILE A 234 -11.87 10.09 8.72
C ILE A 234 -10.60 10.71 9.31
N ASP A 235 -9.71 9.88 9.87
CA ASP A 235 -8.40 10.30 10.36
C ASP A 235 -7.31 10.15 9.30
N LEU A 236 -7.44 9.15 8.41
CA LEU A 236 -6.56 8.96 7.24
C LEU A 236 -7.39 8.59 6.01
N PHE A 237 -7.32 9.42 4.98
CA PHE A 237 -7.88 9.13 3.66
C PHE A 237 -6.77 8.66 2.72
N VAL A 238 -7.00 7.54 2.04
CA VAL A 238 -6.09 6.93 1.07
C VAL A 238 -6.74 6.95 -0.31
N PRO A 239 -6.58 8.06 -1.07
CA PRO A 239 -7.11 8.18 -2.43
C PRO A 239 -6.16 7.60 -3.47
N HIS A 240 -6.70 7.18 -4.60
CA HIS A 240 -5.91 6.87 -5.80
C HIS A 240 -5.89 8.09 -6.74
N LEU A 241 -4.78 8.82 -6.77
CA LEU A 241 -4.69 10.09 -7.50
C LEU A 241 -4.58 9.92 -9.03
N ALA A 242 -4.06 8.78 -9.51
CA ALA A 242 -3.80 8.56 -10.93
C ALA A 242 -5.09 8.40 -11.76
N VAL A 243 -6.19 8.01 -11.15
CA VAL A 243 -7.48 7.82 -11.84
C VAL A 243 -8.31 9.11 -11.97
N GLY A 244 -7.77 10.25 -11.55
CA GLY A 244 -8.43 11.54 -11.74
C GLY A 244 -9.51 11.86 -10.71
N LEU A 245 -9.41 11.31 -9.50
CA LEU A 245 -10.26 11.70 -8.39
C LEU A 245 -10.12 13.21 -8.12
N ASP A 246 -11.23 13.93 -8.07
CA ASP A 246 -11.23 15.38 -7.82
C ASP A 246 -11.00 15.67 -6.33
N MET A 247 -9.75 15.86 -5.98
CA MET A 247 -9.32 16.13 -4.60
C MET A 247 -9.77 17.49 -4.06
N SER A 248 -10.30 18.39 -4.91
CA SER A 248 -10.86 19.66 -4.43
C SER A 248 -12.14 19.49 -3.64
N LYS A 249 -12.74 18.30 -3.73
CA LYS A 249 -13.96 17.90 -3.00
C LYS A 249 -13.68 17.11 -1.70
N ALA A 250 -12.40 16.83 -1.39
CA ALA A 250 -11.99 16.04 -0.22
C ALA A 250 -12.03 16.81 1.09
#